data_2d5a1feb7b749bdc51c85fd330a83353
#
_entry.id   2d5a1feb7b749bdc51c85fd330a83353
#
_cell.length_a   1.000
_cell.length_b   1.000
_cell.length_c   1.000
_cell.angle_alpha   90.00
_cell.angle_beta   90.00
_cell.angle_gamma   90.00
#
_symmetry.space_group_name_H-M   'P 1'
#
loop_
_entity.id
_entity.type
_entity.pdbx_description
1 polymer ?
#
loop_
_entity_poly.entity_id
_entity_poly.type
_entity_poly.pdbx_seq_one_letter_code
_entity_poly.pdbx_strand_id
1 'polypeptide(L)'
;MGKGGLLGKVVRKNAELFGASVCFAQGFKTRHAIQSTPNAFGGAFLIMIGLSYFMDYNKRVHWMRHVEKWLAKAGRFENLKVCVMLAVAAVLYFTVEKQYESVVLISSILGILLHIGLELFGSFFHDDTAQSLKAKTGWAAFASLMYLEVLDASFSFDGVIGAFAITSSIVLIVAGLGAGAIWVRSLTVYLLRTGALGKYKYLENGAHWAIMALGVMMIAKLFHVELPEWATGGLGLVFISLAVGSSILEARAINLQAATANTVHHAEQRLKRGVKKIVKR
;
A
#
# COMPACT_ATOMS: atom_id res chain seq x y z
N MET A 1 -68.03 -11.78 -19.20
CA MET A 1 -66.91 -12.19 -18.37
C MET A 1 -65.63 -12.16 -19.22
N GLY A 2 -64.67 -11.30 -18.95
CA GLY A 2 -63.40 -11.35 -19.72
C GLY A 2 -62.55 -10.09 -19.85
N LYS A 3 -62.91 -8.94 -19.22
CA LYS A 3 -62.10 -7.70 -19.33
C LYS A 3 -61.21 -7.38 -18.10
N GLY A 4 -61.31 -8.15 -17.01
CA GLY A 4 -60.47 -7.93 -15.81
C GLY A 4 -59.08 -8.60 -15.86
N GLY A 5 -58.86 -9.56 -16.74
CA GLY A 5 -57.65 -10.38 -16.75
C GLY A 5 -56.41 -9.68 -17.34
N LEU A 6 -56.58 -8.82 -18.34
CA LEU A 6 -55.44 -8.18 -19.04
C LEU A 6 -54.91 -6.97 -18.26
N LEU A 7 -55.83 -6.13 -17.74
CA LEU A 7 -55.47 -4.97 -16.91
C LEU A 7 -54.83 -5.43 -15.60
N GLY A 8 -55.37 -6.46 -14.96
CA GLY A 8 -54.75 -7.06 -13.76
C GLY A 8 -53.36 -7.60 -14.00
N LYS A 9 -53.09 -8.24 -15.16
CA LYS A 9 -51.75 -8.73 -15.53
C LYS A 9 -50.77 -7.57 -15.81
N VAL A 10 -51.23 -6.50 -16.47
CA VAL A 10 -50.37 -5.32 -16.75
C VAL A 10 -50.05 -4.57 -15.46
N VAL A 11 -51.04 -4.38 -14.56
CA VAL A 11 -50.82 -3.71 -13.26
C VAL A 11 -49.87 -4.54 -12.40
N ARG A 12 -50.02 -5.88 -12.37
CA ARG A 12 -49.16 -6.77 -11.63
C ARG A 12 -47.71 -6.76 -12.17
N LYS A 13 -47.55 -6.82 -13.49
CA LYS A 13 -46.25 -6.77 -14.16
C LYS A 13 -45.52 -5.43 -13.90
N ASN A 14 -46.27 -4.32 -13.92
CA ASN A 14 -45.68 -3.01 -13.58
C ASN A 14 -45.36 -2.87 -12.11
N ALA A 15 -46.15 -3.45 -11.20
CA ALA A 15 -45.85 -3.50 -9.77
C ALA A 15 -44.60 -4.38 -9.46
N GLU A 16 -44.43 -5.51 -10.17
CA GLU A 16 -43.25 -6.35 -10.06
C GLU A 16 -42.00 -5.64 -10.60
N LEU A 17 -42.08 -4.94 -11.74
CA LEU A 17 -41.00 -4.14 -12.31
C LEU A 17 -40.63 -2.94 -11.41
N PHE A 18 -41.64 -2.28 -10.83
CA PHE A 18 -41.43 -1.18 -9.89
C PHE A 18 -40.81 -1.67 -8.58
N GLY A 19 -41.27 -2.79 -8.05
CA GLY A 19 -40.72 -3.44 -6.88
C GLY A 19 -39.25 -3.90 -7.13
N ALA A 20 -38.98 -4.49 -8.29
CA ALA A 20 -37.63 -4.87 -8.69
C ALA A 20 -36.69 -3.66 -8.84
N SER A 21 -37.17 -2.55 -9.42
CA SER A 21 -36.35 -1.32 -9.56
C SER A 21 -36.06 -0.66 -8.22
N VAL A 22 -37.05 -0.64 -7.30
CA VAL A 22 -36.87 -0.12 -5.94
C VAL A 22 -35.91 -1.01 -5.13
N CYS A 23 -36.04 -2.35 -5.24
CA CYS A 23 -35.16 -3.30 -4.58
C CYS A 23 -33.73 -3.20 -5.13
N PHE A 24 -33.58 -3.02 -6.45
CA PHE A 24 -32.27 -2.79 -7.09
C PHE A 24 -31.67 -1.46 -6.64
N ALA A 25 -32.42 -0.38 -6.60
CA ALA A 25 -31.97 0.93 -6.11
C ALA A 25 -31.60 0.91 -4.62
N GLN A 26 -32.35 0.19 -3.78
CA GLN A 26 -32.01 -0.01 -2.38
C GLN A 26 -30.75 -0.88 -2.24
N GLY A 27 -30.65 -1.96 -3.01
CA GLY A 27 -29.45 -2.81 -3.03
C GLY A 27 -28.21 -2.05 -3.50
N PHE A 28 -28.36 -1.15 -4.47
CA PHE A 28 -27.28 -0.29 -4.94
C PHE A 28 -26.87 0.73 -3.85
N LYS A 29 -27.81 1.41 -3.22
CA LYS A 29 -27.54 2.33 -2.09
C LYS A 29 -26.88 1.62 -0.92
N THR A 30 -27.32 0.42 -0.57
CA THR A 30 -26.75 -0.37 0.50
C THR A 30 -25.34 -0.83 0.15
N ARG A 31 -25.07 -1.20 -1.10
CA ARG A 31 -23.75 -1.60 -1.58
C ARG A 31 -22.76 -0.45 -1.53
N HIS A 32 -23.15 0.76 -1.94
CA HIS A 32 -22.30 1.96 -1.84
C HIS A 32 -22.02 2.35 -0.39
N ALA A 33 -22.98 2.28 0.51
CA ALA A 33 -22.77 2.52 1.93
C ALA A 33 -21.80 1.50 2.56
N ILE A 34 -21.90 0.23 2.15
CA ILE A 34 -21.01 -0.83 2.62
C ILE A 34 -19.57 -0.66 2.08
N GLN A 35 -19.39 -0.16 0.87
CA GLN A 35 -18.08 0.07 0.26
C GLN A 35 -17.43 1.38 0.68
N SER A 36 -18.18 2.43 1.02
CA SER A 36 -17.58 3.71 1.41
C SER A 36 -16.83 3.66 2.74
N THR A 37 -17.32 2.89 3.71
CA THR A 37 -16.69 2.71 5.02
C THR A 37 -15.27 2.12 4.92
N PRO A 38 -15.07 0.93 4.30
CA PRO A 38 -13.75 0.34 4.18
C PRO A 38 -12.81 1.14 3.27
N ASN A 39 -13.34 1.77 2.21
CA ASN A 39 -12.53 2.58 1.31
C ASN A 39 -12.00 3.84 2.00
N ALA A 40 -12.81 4.52 2.80
CA ALA A 40 -12.38 5.68 3.59
C ALA A 40 -11.40 5.28 4.71
N PHE A 41 -11.72 4.23 5.45
CA PHE A 41 -10.87 3.68 6.52
C PHE A 41 -9.53 3.19 6.00
N GLY A 42 -9.56 2.26 5.05
CA GLY A 42 -8.35 1.66 4.49
C GLY A 42 -7.52 2.67 3.72
N GLY A 43 -8.15 3.54 2.91
CA GLY A 43 -7.48 4.59 2.17
C GLY A 43 -6.72 5.56 3.09
N ALA A 44 -7.37 6.04 4.15
CA ALA A 44 -6.75 6.91 5.14
C ALA A 44 -5.59 6.21 5.86
N PHE A 45 -5.76 4.96 6.27
CA PHE A 45 -4.74 4.16 6.93
C PHE A 45 -3.52 3.92 6.04
N LEU A 46 -3.71 3.50 4.78
CA LEU A 46 -2.62 3.23 3.82
C LEU A 46 -1.84 4.49 3.46
N ILE A 47 -2.53 5.62 3.27
CA ILE A 47 -1.87 6.90 3.01
C ILE A 47 -1.05 7.33 4.22
N MET A 48 -1.56 7.12 5.45
CA MET A 48 -0.79 7.42 6.67
C MET A 48 0.49 6.59 6.75
N ILE A 49 0.45 5.29 6.41
CA ILE A 49 1.66 4.45 6.34
C ILE A 49 2.66 5.02 5.33
N GLY A 50 2.20 5.36 4.12
CA GLY A 50 3.05 5.95 3.09
C GLY A 50 3.65 7.29 3.51
N LEU A 51 2.82 8.19 4.07
CA LEU A 51 3.29 9.48 4.59
C LEU A 51 4.29 9.31 5.72
N SER A 52 4.03 8.41 6.68
CA SER A 52 4.94 8.14 7.79
C SER A 52 6.32 7.71 7.29
N TYR A 53 6.38 6.85 6.28
CA TYR A 53 7.62 6.41 5.67
C TYR A 53 8.34 7.51 4.87
N PHE A 54 7.62 8.30 4.06
CA PHE A 54 8.24 9.33 3.22
C PHE A 54 8.58 10.62 3.98
N MET A 55 7.90 10.88 5.08
CA MET A 55 8.16 12.03 5.96
C MET A 55 9.21 11.73 7.05
N ASP A 56 9.80 10.53 7.07
CA ASP A 56 10.92 10.25 7.97
C ASP A 56 12.17 11.06 7.54
N TYR A 57 12.55 12.02 8.40
CA TYR A 57 13.73 12.89 8.19
C TYR A 57 15.05 12.11 8.19
N ASN A 58 15.12 10.98 8.90
CA ASN A 58 16.32 10.15 9.01
C ASN A 58 16.54 9.23 7.81
N LYS A 59 15.63 9.22 6.86
CA LYS A 59 15.68 8.37 5.68
C LYS A 59 16.87 8.71 4.79
N ARG A 60 17.76 7.73 4.55
CA ARG A 60 18.97 7.89 3.74
C ARG A 60 18.77 7.56 2.27
N VAL A 61 17.82 6.73 1.93
CA VAL A 61 17.56 6.24 0.57
C VAL A 61 16.35 6.95 -0.03
N HIS A 62 16.55 7.62 -1.17
CA HIS A 62 15.50 8.33 -1.90
C HIS A 62 15.48 7.82 -3.34
N TRP A 63 14.38 7.21 -3.75
CA TRP A 63 14.17 6.73 -5.12
C TRP A 63 13.68 7.86 -6.03
N MET A 64 12.58 8.51 -5.69
CA MET A 64 12.10 9.74 -6.35
C MET A 64 12.66 10.98 -5.65
N ARG A 65 13.91 11.33 -5.95
CA ARG A 65 14.72 12.32 -5.21
C ARG A 65 14.01 13.66 -4.95
N HIS A 66 13.22 14.17 -5.91
CA HIS A 66 12.58 15.48 -5.77
C HIS A 66 11.39 15.44 -4.82
N VAL A 67 10.48 14.47 -5.00
CA VAL A 67 9.25 14.32 -4.20
C VAL A 67 9.58 13.87 -2.79
N GLU A 68 10.39 12.82 -2.66
CA GLU A 68 10.74 12.26 -1.34
C GLU A 68 11.55 13.24 -0.49
N LYS A 69 12.48 14.02 -1.08
CA LYS A 69 13.21 15.06 -0.34
C LYS A 69 12.31 16.19 0.13
N TRP A 70 11.29 16.53 -0.65
CA TRP A 70 10.32 17.55 -0.25
C TRP A 70 9.45 17.05 0.91
N LEU A 71 8.95 15.81 0.80
CA LEU A 71 8.21 15.16 1.89
C LEU A 71 9.06 14.99 3.16
N ALA A 72 10.30 14.54 3.02
CA ALA A 72 11.22 14.40 4.15
C ALA A 72 11.52 15.75 4.84
N LYS A 73 11.65 16.85 4.09
CA LYS A 73 11.76 18.19 4.69
C LYS A 73 10.50 18.60 5.45
N ALA A 74 9.33 18.28 4.91
CA ALA A 74 8.04 18.52 5.56
C ALA A 74 7.91 17.69 6.85
N GLY A 75 8.47 16.48 6.88
CA GLY A 75 8.52 15.59 8.06
C GLY A 75 9.31 16.12 9.25
N ARG A 76 9.98 17.26 9.11
CA ARG A 76 10.60 17.97 10.24
C ARG A 76 9.58 18.38 11.33
N PHE A 77 8.33 18.52 10.95
CA PHE A 77 7.22 18.79 11.85
C PHE A 77 6.54 17.45 12.22
N GLU A 78 6.75 17.00 13.44
CA GLU A 78 6.39 15.67 13.95
C GLU A 78 4.93 15.26 13.70
N ASN A 79 4.00 16.22 13.75
CA ASN A 79 2.57 15.97 13.59
C ASN A 79 2.01 16.36 12.20
N LEU A 80 2.86 16.78 11.26
CA LEU A 80 2.39 17.28 9.96
C LEU A 80 1.66 16.20 9.16
N LYS A 81 2.11 14.95 9.25
CA LYS A 81 1.44 13.80 8.59
C LYS A 81 -0.02 13.65 9.03
N VAL A 82 -0.27 13.82 10.34
CA VAL A 82 -1.63 13.74 10.91
C VAL A 82 -2.46 14.95 10.46
N CYS A 83 -1.88 16.16 10.50
CA CYS A 83 -2.57 17.37 10.03
C CYS A 83 -2.95 17.27 8.54
N VAL A 84 -2.06 16.75 7.69
CA VAL A 84 -2.33 16.55 6.26
C VAL A 84 -3.49 15.56 6.08
N MET A 85 -3.47 14.44 6.80
CA MET A 85 -4.55 13.45 6.67
C MET A 85 -5.88 13.94 7.24
N LEU A 86 -5.87 14.71 8.33
CA LEU A 86 -7.10 15.36 8.84
C LEU A 86 -7.64 16.39 7.84
N ALA A 87 -6.76 17.14 7.18
CA ALA A 87 -7.16 18.05 6.11
C ALA A 87 -7.77 17.29 4.92
N VAL A 88 -7.18 16.15 4.52
CA VAL A 88 -7.76 15.28 3.49
C VAL A 88 -9.14 14.76 3.93
N ALA A 89 -9.28 14.28 5.16
CA ALA A 89 -10.57 13.81 5.70
C ALA A 89 -11.62 14.93 5.73
N ALA A 90 -11.23 16.16 6.06
CA ALA A 90 -12.12 17.33 6.01
C ALA A 90 -12.54 17.66 4.55
N VAL A 91 -11.61 17.60 3.59
CA VAL A 91 -11.93 17.79 2.18
C VAL A 91 -12.89 16.71 1.69
N LEU A 92 -12.68 15.45 2.06
CA LEU A 92 -13.59 14.35 1.73
C LEU A 92 -14.99 14.58 2.30
N TYR A 93 -15.09 15.06 3.52
CA TYR A 93 -16.37 15.40 4.15
C TYR A 93 -17.18 16.42 3.32
N PHE A 94 -16.54 17.46 2.77
CA PHE A 94 -17.20 18.48 1.97
C PHE A 94 -17.47 18.08 0.51
N THR A 95 -16.75 17.07 -0.01
CA THR A 95 -16.82 16.71 -1.44
C THR A 95 -17.62 15.45 -1.72
N VAL A 96 -17.78 14.56 -0.74
CA VAL A 96 -18.59 13.34 -0.86
C VAL A 96 -20.07 13.65 -0.73
N GLU A 97 -20.94 12.80 -1.28
CA GLU A 97 -22.38 12.93 -1.17
C GLU A 97 -22.86 13.04 0.28
N LYS A 98 -23.79 13.97 0.55
CA LYS A 98 -24.30 14.31 1.89
C LYS A 98 -24.74 13.10 2.72
N GLN A 99 -25.25 12.05 2.09
CA GLN A 99 -25.70 10.87 2.82
C GLN A 99 -24.56 10.01 3.38
N TYR A 100 -23.32 10.14 2.86
CA TYR A 100 -22.13 9.37 3.29
C TYR A 100 -21.08 10.21 4.01
N GLU A 101 -21.24 11.53 4.07
CA GLU A 101 -20.24 12.46 4.62
C GLU A 101 -19.78 12.09 6.03
N SER A 102 -20.74 11.81 6.94
CA SER A 102 -20.42 11.46 8.33
C SER A 102 -19.73 10.09 8.44
N VAL A 103 -20.16 9.12 7.64
CA VAL A 103 -19.57 7.77 7.63
C VAL A 103 -18.13 7.82 7.11
N VAL A 104 -17.90 8.55 6.03
CA VAL A 104 -16.57 8.73 5.44
C VAL A 104 -15.63 9.45 6.41
N LEU A 105 -16.11 10.51 7.08
CA LEU A 105 -15.31 11.23 8.07
C LEU A 105 -14.91 10.35 9.26
N ILE A 106 -15.88 9.65 9.87
CA ILE A 106 -15.66 8.78 11.01
C ILE A 106 -14.70 7.65 10.63
N SER A 107 -14.92 7.02 9.47
CA SER A 107 -14.07 5.93 8.98
C SER A 107 -12.64 6.40 8.70
N SER A 108 -12.47 7.58 8.10
CA SER A 108 -11.14 8.16 7.86
C SER A 108 -10.41 8.46 9.18
N ILE A 109 -11.12 9.02 10.17
CA ILE A 109 -10.55 9.29 11.49
C ILE A 109 -10.16 7.97 12.18
N LEU A 110 -10.98 6.93 12.09
CA LEU A 110 -10.65 5.61 12.63
C LEU A 110 -9.39 5.01 11.97
N GLY A 111 -9.22 5.17 10.65
CA GLY A 111 -8.01 4.76 9.94
C GLY A 111 -6.77 5.50 10.43
N ILE A 112 -6.87 6.81 10.63
CA ILE A 112 -5.79 7.62 11.19
C ILE A 112 -5.47 7.19 12.63
N LEU A 113 -6.48 6.99 13.47
CA LEU A 113 -6.33 6.53 14.85
C LEU A 113 -5.69 5.15 14.95
N LEU A 114 -6.07 4.22 14.06
CA LEU A 114 -5.44 2.91 13.99
C LEU A 114 -3.95 3.04 13.69
N HIS A 115 -3.57 3.88 12.73
CA HIS A 115 -2.16 4.10 12.40
C HIS A 115 -1.38 4.67 13.59
N ILE A 116 -1.91 5.71 14.26
CA ILE A 116 -1.29 6.30 15.45
C ILE A 116 -1.21 5.26 16.57
N GLY A 117 -2.26 4.48 16.78
CA GLY A 117 -2.29 3.41 17.78
C GLY A 117 -1.21 2.37 17.53
N LEU A 118 -1.01 1.95 16.27
CA LEU A 118 0.06 1.03 15.90
C LEU A 118 1.46 1.63 16.07
N GLU A 119 1.63 2.91 15.75
CA GLU A 119 2.90 3.62 15.96
C GLU A 119 3.25 3.72 17.45
N LEU A 120 2.27 4.06 18.28
CA LEU A 120 2.41 4.05 19.74
C LEU A 120 2.69 2.65 20.27
N PHE A 121 1.93 1.65 19.81
CA PHE A 121 2.15 0.26 20.19
C PHE A 121 3.56 -0.22 19.81
N GLY A 122 4.03 0.13 18.60
CA GLY A 122 5.38 -0.15 18.15
C GLY A 122 6.44 0.51 19.03
N SER A 123 6.22 1.76 19.49
CA SER A 123 7.18 2.48 20.31
C SER A 123 7.38 1.86 21.69
N PHE A 124 6.34 1.29 22.31
CA PHE A 124 6.46 0.58 23.57
C PHE A 124 7.40 -0.63 23.53
N PHE A 125 7.62 -1.20 22.35
CA PHE A 125 8.49 -2.37 22.16
C PHE A 125 9.84 -2.03 21.51
N HIS A 126 10.06 -0.75 21.16
CA HIS A 126 11.30 -0.30 20.50
C HIS A 126 12.39 0.15 21.45
N ASP A 127 12.05 0.46 22.70
CA ASP A 127 12.96 1.13 23.66
C ASP A 127 14.15 0.29 24.12
N ASP A 128 14.19 -1.02 23.87
CA ASP A 128 15.25 -1.85 24.45
C ASP A 128 16.23 -2.53 23.50
N THR A 129 16.13 -2.41 22.14
CA THR A 129 17.03 -3.23 21.32
C THR A 129 17.29 -2.77 19.88
N ALA A 130 17.65 -1.52 19.67
CA ALA A 130 18.18 -1.07 18.36
C ALA A 130 19.54 -1.71 17.99
N GLN A 131 20.16 -2.53 18.85
CA GLN A 131 21.49 -3.09 18.65
C GLN A 131 21.61 -4.62 18.79
N SER A 132 20.55 -5.33 19.06
CA SER A 132 20.65 -6.79 19.19
C SER A 132 19.93 -7.50 18.05
N LEU A 133 20.72 -8.12 17.17
CA LEU A 133 20.28 -9.13 16.18
C LEU A 133 19.77 -10.43 16.86
N LYS A 134 19.55 -10.42 18.18
CA LYS A 134 18.97 -11.54 18.90
C LYS A 134 17.49 -11.64 18.55
N ALA A 135 17.04 -12.83 18.17
CA ALA A 135 15.65 -13.10 17.94
C ALA A 135 14.82 -12.68 19.16
N LYS A 136 13.80 -11.85 18.93
CA LYS A 136 12.87 -11.46 19.99
C LYS A 136 12.19 -12.74 20.49
N THR A 137 12.16 -12.93 21.80
CA THR A 137 11.53 -14.10 22.43
C THR A 137 10.45 -13.67 23.40
N GLY A 138 9.47 -14.55 23.67
CA GLY A 138 8.41 -14.30 24.64
C GLY A 138 7.42 -13.23 24.17
N TRP A 139 7.03 -12.35 25.08
CA TRP A 139 5.97 -11.35 24.86
C TRP A 139 6.31 -10.32 23.78
N ALA A 140 7.58 -9.92 23.64
CA ALA A 140 8.02 -8.98 22.61
C ALA A 140 7.91 -9.58 21.18
N ALA A 141 8.15 -10.87 21.03
CA ALA A 141 7.93 -11.58 19.76
C ALA A 141 6.44 -11.65 19.41
N PHE A 142 5.59 -11.96 20.40
CA PHE A 142 4.13 -12.00 20.23
C PHE A 142 3.59 -10.62 19.84
N ALA A 143 4.00 -9.56 20.51
CA ALA A 143 3.58 -8.21 20.20
C ALA A 143 4.00 -7.77 18.78
N SER A 144 5.24 -8.11 18.36
CA SER A 144 5.68 -7.84 16.99
C SER A 144 4.87 -8.62 15.96
N LEU A 145 4.46 -9.86 16.27
CA LEU A 145 3.59 -10.66 15.43
C LEU A 145 2.19 -10.02 15.33
N MET A 146 1.60 -9.60 16.45
CA MET A 146 0.30 -8.93 16.47
C MET A 146 0.31 -7.63 15.68
N TYR A 147 1.38 -6.86 15.77
CA TYR A 147 1.56 -5.66 14.95
C TYR A 147 1.50 -5.98 13.45
N LEU A 148 2.25 -7.00 13.01
CA LEU A 148 2.25 -7.44 11.61
C LEU A 148 0.88 -7.98 11.18
N GLU A 149 0.20 -8.72 12.06
CA GLU A 149 -1.12 -9.29 11.79
C GLU A 149 -2.19 -8.20 11.58
N VAL A 150 -2.17 -7.15 12.41
CA VAL A 150 -3.09 -6.01 12.24
C VAL A 150 -2.81 -5.25 10.95
N LEU A 151 -1.53 -5.07 10.59
CA LEU A 151 -1.16 -4.49 9.29
C LEU A 151 -1.67 -5.35 8.13
N ASP A 152 -1.43 -6.66 8.17
CA ASP A 152 -1.86 -7.59 7.12
C ASP A 152 -3.38 -7.63 6.98
N ALA A 153 -4.11 -7.69 8.09
CA ALA A 153 -5.57 -7.63 8.10
C ALA A 153 -6.10 -6.34 7.45
N SER A 154 -5.45 -5.21 7.69
CA SER A 154 -5.83 -3.92 7.12
C SER A 154 -5.66 -3.88 5.59
N PHE A 155 -4.59 -4.52 5.06
CA PHE A 155 -4.39 -4.66 3.61
C PHE A 155 -5.32 -5.69 2.97
N SER A 156 -5.62 -6.76 3.70
CA SER A 156 -6.46 -7.88 3.22
C SER A 156 -7.93 -7.50 3.11
N PHE A 157 -8.38 -6.50 3.87
CA PHE A 157 -9.80 -6.14 3.99
C PHE A 157 -10.42 -5.72 2.65
N ASP A 158 -9.70 -4.94 1.82
CA ASP A 158 -10.17 -4.54 0.48
C ASP A 158 -10.32 -5.77 -0.46
N GLY A 159 -9.38 -6.72 -0.39
CA GLY A 159 -9.45 -7.96 -1.14
C GLY A 159 -10.65 -8.84 -0.77
N VAL A 160 -10.99 -8.91 0.51
CA VAL A 160 -12.17 -9.64 0.99
C VAL A 160 -13.45 -9.00 0.49
N ILE A 161 -13.58 -7.66 0.58
CA ILE A 161 -14.75 -6.93 0.07
C ILE A 161 -14.85 -7.07 -1.44
N GLY A 162 -13.73 -6.96 -2.17
CA GLY A 162 -13.69 -7.17 -3.61
C GLY A 162 -14.17 -8.58 -4.00
N ALA A 163 -13.76 -9.60 -3.26
CA ALA A 163 -14.20 -10.98 -3.50
C ALA A 163 -15.72 -11.14 -3.32
N PHE A 164 -16.32 -10.50 -2.28
CA PHE A 164 -17.78 -10.48 -2.10
C PHE A 164 -18.51 -9.70 -3.21
N ALA A 165 -17.88 -8.74 -3.84
CA ALA A 165 -18.45 -8.03 -4.98
C ALA A 165 -18.55 -8.92 -6.23
N ILE A 166 -17.61 -9.88 -6.40
CA ILE A 166 -17.56 -10.80 -7.53
C ILE A 166 -18.48 -12.02 -7.32
N THR A 167 -18.50 -12.59 -6.12
CA THR A 167 -19.26 -13.80 -5.81
C THR A 167 -19.81 -13.80 -4.38
N SER A 168 -21.01 -14.34 -4.21
CA SER A 168 -21.62 -14.60 -2.90
C SER A 168 -21.25 -15.97 -2.32
N SER A 169 -20.54 -16.80 -3.08
CA SER A 169 -20.15 -18.15 -2.61
C SER A 169 -18.94 -18.06 -1.67
N ILE A 170 -19.19 -18.24 -0.38
CA ILE A 170 -18.15 -18.23 0.66
C ILE A 170 -17.04 -19.26 0.37
N VAL A 171 -17.41 -20.42 -0.17
CA VAL A 171 -16.44 -21.49 -0.50
C VAL A 171 -15.44 -21.02 -1.55
N LEU A 172 -15.91 -20.33 -2.61
CA LEU A 172 -15.04 -19.78 -3.66
C LEU A 172 -14.16 -18.67 -3.11
N ILE A 173 -14.69 -17.78 -2.26
CA ILE A 173 -13.94 -16.70 -1.62
C ILE A 173 -12.81 -17.29 -0.76
N VAL A 174 -13.13 -18.23 0.13
CA VAL A 174 -12.14 -18.86 1.01
C VAL A 174 -11.09 -19.63 0.23
N ALA A 175 -11.47 -20.35 -0.82
CA ALA A 175 -10.53 -21.07 -1.67
C ALA A 175 -9.59 -20.12 -2.42
N GLY A 176 -10.12 -19.03 -3.00
CA GLY A 176 -9.33 -18.06 -3.74
C GLY A 176 -8.36 -17.27 -2.85
N LEU A 177 -8.88 -16.69 -1.76
CA LEU A 177 -8.06 -15.95 -0.80
C LEU A 177 -7.05 -16.86 -0.09
N GLY A 178 -7.44 -18.09 0.25
CA GLY A 178 -6.55 -19.08 0.86
C GLY A 178 -5.41 -19.50 -0.05
N ALA A 179 -5.68 -19.75 -1.34
CA ALA A 179 -4.63 -20.02 -2.33
C ALA A 179 -3.68 -18.81 -2.48
N GLY A 180 -4.22 -17.58 -2.52
CA GLY A 180 -3.44 -16.35 -2.54
C GLY A 180 -2.54 -16.21 -1.31
N ALA A 181 -3.05 -16.46 -0.11
CA ALA A 181 -2.30 -16.40 1.13
C ALA A 181 -1.12 -17.40 1.17
N ILE A 182 -1.32 -18.64 0.70
CA ILE A 182 -0.26 -19.65 0.60
C ILE A 182 0.83 -19.19 -0.38
N TRP A 183 0.43 -18.60 -1.51
CA TRP A 183 1.35 -18.07 -2.50
C TRP A 183 2.20 -16.92 -1.94
N VAL A 184 1.55 -15.93 -1.31
CA VAL A 184 2.23 -14.77 -0.68
C VAL A 184 3.20 -15.23 0.39
N ARG A 185 2.79 -16.17 1.27
CA ARG A 185 3.66 -16.76 2.28
C ARG A 185 4.90 -17.40 1.66
N SER A 186 4.72 -18.22 0.62
CA SER A 186 5.82 -18.90 -0.06
C SER A 186 6.79 -17.92 -0.69
N LEU A 187 6.27 -16.87 -1.33
CA LEU A 187 7.06 -15.78 -1.92
C LEU A 187 7.84 -15.01 -0.85
N THR A 188 7.22 -14.67 0.26
CA THR A 188 7.86 -13.96 1.38
C THR A 188 9.00 -14.76 1.97
N VAL A 189 8.80 -16.06 2.23
CA VAL A 189 9.84 -16.96 2.73
C VAL A 189 10.99 -17.07 1.72
N TYR A 190 10.71 -17.16 0.44
CA TYR A 190 11.71 -17.17 -0.62
C TYR A 190 12.53 -15.88 -0.63
N LEU A 191 11.89 -14.70 -0.59
CA LEU A 191 12.56 -13.40 -0.57
C LEU A 191 13.46 -13.23 0.66
N LEU A 192 12.99 -13.68 1.83
CA LEU A 192 13.78 -13.66 3.07
C LEU A 192 15.01 -14.58 2.98
N ARG A 193 14.83 -15.83 2.54
CA ARG A 193 15.92 -16.80 2.42
C ARG A 193 16.98 -16.41 1.40
N THR A 194 16.58 -15.78 0.31
CA THR A 194 17.51 -15.29 -0.74
C THR A 194 18.19 -13.98 -0.38
N GLY A 195 17.79 -13.33 0.72
CA GLY A 195 18.28 -12.01 1.11
C GLY A 195 17.93 -10.91 0.11
N ALA A 196 16.92 -11.14 -0.73
CA ALA A 196 16.51 -10.22 -1.78
C ALA A 196 16.12 -8.84 -1.25
N LEU A 197 15.52 -8.77 -0.07
CA LEU A 197 15.13 -7.52 0.59
C LEU A 197 16.34 -6.62 0.89
N GLY A 198 17.48 -7.20 1.33
CA GLY A 198 18.72 -6.44 1.56
C GLY A 198 19.51 -6.13 0.30
N LYS A 199 19.29 -6.90 -0.79
CA LYS A 199 20.02 -6.76 -2.06
C LYS A 199 19.51 -5.61 -2.92
N TYR A 200 18.22 -5.30 -2.87
CA TYR A 200 17.58 -4.28 -3.70
C TYR A 200 17.34 -2.99 -2.90
N LYS A 201 18.20 -2.01 -3.11
CA LYS A 201 18.21 -0.72 -2.38
C LYS A 201 16.87 0.05 -2.43
N TYR A 202 16.16 -0.01 -3.55
CA TYR A 202 14.92 0.75 -3.78
C TYR A 202 13.64 -0.07 -3.59
N LEU A 203 13.73 -1.36 -3.23
CA LEU A 203 12.56 -2.23 -3.08
C LEU A 203 11.59 -1.72 -2.02
N GLU A 204 12.12 -1.29 -0.88
CA GLU A 204 11.33 -0.74 0.23
C GLU A 204 10.59 0.56 -0.19
N ASN A 205 11.28 1.45 -0.91
CA ASN A 205 10.65 2.67 -1.45
C ASN A 205 9.52 2.34 -2.42
N GLY A 206 9.76 1.39 -3.34
CA GLY A 206 8.74 0.96 -4.30
C GLY A 206 7.51 0.35 -3.64
N ALA A 207 7.70 -0.44 -2.58
CA ALA A 207 6.60 -1.00 -1.81
C ALA A 207 5.75 0.08 -1.14
N HIS A 208 6.38 1.09 -0.51
CA HIS A 208 5.64 2.19 0.13
C HIS A 208 4.94 3.10 -0.90
N TRP A 209 5.51 3.29 -2.09
CA TRP A 209 4.81 3.97 -3.19
C TRP A 209 3.60 3.18 -3.68
N ALA A 210 3.71 1.84 -3.78
CA ALA A 210 2.59 0.98 -4.14
C ALA A 210 1.47 1.05 -3.09
N ILE A 211 1.80 1.01 -1.80
CA ILE A 211 0.85 1.14 -0.68
C ILE A 211 0.14 2.49 -0.73
N MET A 212 0.89 3.58 -0.90
CA MET A 212 0.31 4.92 -0.97
C MET A 212 -0.59 5.09 -2.20
N ALA A 213 -0.20 4.54 -3.35
CA ALA A 213 -1.03 4.56 -4.55
C ALA A 213 -2.33 3.76 -4.35
N LEU A 214 -2.27 2.61 -3.68
CA LEU A 214 -3.45 1.83 -3.31
C LEU A 214 -4.38 2.64 -2.40
N GLY A 215 -3.84 3.31 -1.38
CA GLY A 215 -4.62 4.19 -0.50
C GLY A 215 -5.32 5.33 -1.25
N VAL A 216 -4.61 5.98 -2.19
CA VAL A 216 -5.21 7.02 -3.05
C VAL A 216 -6.31 6.44 -3.95
N MET A 217 -6.13 5.24 -4.50
CA MET A 217 -7.16 4.57 -5.29
C MET A 217 -8.40 4.23 -4.46
N MET A 218 -8.24 3.79 -3.21
CA MET A 218 -9.37 3.54 -2.31
C MET A 218 -10.16 4.83 -2.06
N ILE A 219 -9.49 5.94 -1.84
CA ILE A 219 -10.15 7.25 -1.72
C ILE A 219 -10.82 7.66 -3.04
N ALA A 220 -10.20 7.41 -4.19
CA ALA A 220 -10.79 7.72 -5.49
C ALA A 220 -12.09 6.93 -5.75
N LYS A 221 -12.21 5.71 -5.24
CA LYS A 221 -13.46 4.92 -5.30
C LYS A 221 -14.64 5.62 -4.60
N LEU A 222 -14.40 6.52 -3.63
CA LEU A 222 -15.44 7.30 -2.97
C LEU A 222 -16.12 8.31 -3.95
N PHE A 223 -15.41 8.71 -5.00
CA PHE A 223 -15.90 9.61 -6.05
C PHE A 223 -16.44 8.86 -7.27
N HIS A 224 -16.88 7.62 -7.11
CA HIS A 224 -17.44 6.77 -8.18
C HIS A 224 -16.46 6.49 -9.33
N VAL A 225 -15.15 6.63 -9.08
CA VAL A 225 -14.13 6.23 -10.03
C VAL A 225 -13.97 4.71 -9.93
N GLU A 226 -14.68 3.99 -10.80
CA GLU A 226 -14.59 2.54 -10.91
C GLU A 226 -13.29 2.17 -11.64
N LEU A 227 -12.24 1.95 -10.86
CA LEU A 227 -10.99 1.39 -11.40
C LEU A 227 -11.10 -0.13 -11.39
N PRO A 228 -10.82 -0.79 -12.51
CA PRO A 228 -10.85 -2.25 -12.57
C PRO A 228 -9.79 -2.84 -11.62
N GLU A 229 -10.10 -3.95 -10.99
CA GLU A 229 -9.24 -4.57 -9.97
C GLU A 229 -7.84 -4.92 -10.49
N TRP A 230 -7.73 -5.29 -11.78
CA TRP A 230 -6.43 -5.52 -12.42
C TRP A 230 -5.56 -4.27 -12.48
N ALA A 231 -6.14 -3.07 -12.57
CA ALA A 231 -5.39 -1.81 -12.56
C ALA A 231 -4.85 -1.51 -11.16
N THR A 232 -5.63 -1.79 -10.12
CA THR A 232 -5.23 -1.61 -8.72
C THR A 232 -4.05 -2.52 -8.35
N GLY A 233 -4.16 -3.82 -8.63
CA GLY A 233 -3.08 -4.79 -8.41
C GLY A 233 -1.90 -4.57 -9.35
N GLY A 234 -2.17 -4.24 -10.62
CA GLY A 234 -1.15 -3.97 -11.63
C GLY A 234 -0.27 -2.77 -11.28
N LEU A 235 -0.84 -1.70 -10.71
CA LEU A 235 -0.07 -0.52 -10.30
C LEU A 235 0.96 -0.88 -9.21
N GLY A 236 0.59 -1.69 -8.25
CA GLY A 236 1.52 -2.18 -7.22
C GLY A 236 2.68 -2.95 -7.82
N LEU A 237 2.40 -3.88 -8.74
CA LEU A 237 3.43 -4.63 -9.48
C LEU A 237 4.35 -3.72 -10.29
N VAL A 238 3.81 -2.69 -10.94
CA VAL A 238 4.60 -1.71 -11.70
C VAL A 238 5.58 -0.97 -10.77
N PHE A 239 5.13 -0.43 -9.63
CA PHE A 239 6.02 0.26 -8.70
C PHE A 239 7.13 -0.65 -8.17
N ILE A 240 6.80 -1.88 -7.78
CA ILE A 240 7.79 -2.84 -7.29
C ILE A 240 8.78 -3.21 -8.41
N SER A 241 8.30 -3.49 -9.62
CA SER A 241 9.16 -3.84 -10.75
C SER A 241 10.09 -2.71 -11.15
N LEU A 242 9.61 -1.47 -11.16
CA LEU A 242 10.43 -0.28 -11.43
C LEU A 242 11.48 -0.06 -10.34
N ALA A 243 11.13 -0.27 -9.07
CA ALA A 243 12.06 -0.15 -7.95
C ALA A 243 13.17 -1.21 -8.00
N VAL A 244 12.82 -2.46 -8.29
CA VAL A 244 13.79 -3.54 -8.48
C VAL A 244 14.67 -3.27 -9.70
N GLY A 245 14.08 -2.90 -10.83
CA GLY A 245 14.80 -2.58 -12.07
C GLY A 245 15.79 -1.44 -11.86
N SER A 246 15.38 -0.34 -11.23
CA SER A 246 16.26 0.79 -10.92
C SER A 246 17.39 0.42 -9.96
N SER A 247 17.12 -0.46 -8.97
CA SER A 247 18.14 -0.97 -8.06
C SER A 247 19.20 -1.81 -8.78
N ILE A 248 18.79 -2.66 -9.73
CA ILE A 248 19.73 -3.48 -10.53
C ILE A 248 20.57 -2.59 -11.45
N LEU A 249 19.97 -1.59 -12.09
CA LEU A 249 20.67 -0.66 -12.97
C LEU A 249 21.74 0.14 -12.21
N GLU A 250 21.40 0.65 -11.03
CA GLU A 250 22.37 1.37 -10.18
C GLU A 250 23.52 0.45 -9.74
N ALA A 251 23.23 -0.79 -9.31
CA ALA A 251 24.26 -1.74 -8.93
C ALA A 251 25.21 -2.07 -10.09
N ARG A 252 24.69 -2.22 -11.32
CA ARG A 252 25.52 -2.41 -12.52
C ARG A 252 26.39 -1.19 -12.83
N ALA A 253 25.84 0.03 -12.72
CA ALA A 253 26.58 1.26 -12.95
C ALA A 253 27.74 1.43 -11.96
N ILE A 254 27.52 1.15 -10.68
CA ILE A 254 28.56 1.18 -9.64
C ILE A 254 29.65 0.16 -9.93
N ASN A 255 29.31 -1.07 -10.31
CA ASN A 255 30.27 -2.11 -10.65
C ASN A 255 31.12 -1.74 -11.87
N LEU A 256 30.54 -1.13 -12.90
CA LEU A 256 31.27 -0.64 -14.07
C LEU A 256 32.23 0.49 -13.70
N GLN A 257 31.82 1.44 -12.87
CA GLN A 257 32.68 2.51 -12.38
C GLN A 257 33.85 1.97 -11.55
N ALA A 258 33.61 0.99 -10.69
CA ALA A 258 34.65 0.35 -9.91
C ALA A 258 35.64 -0.41 -10.79
N ALA A 259 35.17 -1.10 -11.83
CA ALA A 259 36.02 -1.80 -12.79
C ALA A 259 36.89 -0.82 -13.59
N THR A 260 36.34 0.30 -14.07
CA THR A 260 37.11 1.34 -14.77
C THR A 260 38.14 2.03 -13.84
N ALA A 261 37.77 2.34 -12.61
CA ALA A 261 38.70 2.92 -11.64
C ALA A 261 39.89 1.97 -11.35
N ASN A 262 39.65 0.67 -11.20
CA ASN A 262 40.68 -0.32 -10.99
C ASN A 262 41.60 -0.43 -12.22
N THR A 263 41.09 -0.42 -13.43
CA THR A 263 41.92 -0.45 -14.66
C THR A 263 42.80 0.79 -14.78
N VAL A 264 42.27 1.97 -14.50
CA VAL A 264 43.03 3.23 -14.49
C VAL A 264 44.13 3.17 -13.43
N HIS A 265 43.85 2.74 -12.21
CA HIS A 265 44.82 2.62 -11.14
C HIS A 265 45.96 1.63 -11.48
N HIS A 266 45.62 0.49 -12.08
CA HIS A 266 46.63 -0.46 -12.55
C HIS A 266 47.50 0.10 -13.70
N ALA A 267 46.91 0.86 -14.64
CA ALA A 267 47.68 1.51 -15.72
C ALA A 267 48.65 2.57 -15.16
N GLU A 268 48.19 3.38 -14.20
CA GLU A 268 49.02 4.38 -13.51
C GLU A 268 50.20 3.74 -12.75
N GLN A 269 49.98 2.63 -12.05
CA GLN A 269 51.02 1.88 -11.37
C GLN A 269 52.04 1.30 -12.36
N ARG A 270 51.61 0.80 -13.52
CA ARG A 270 52.51 0.31 -14.58
C ARG A 270 53.37 1.43 -15.14
N LEU A 271 52.82 2.60 -15.39
CA LEU A 271 53.53 3.81 -15.86
C LEU A 271 54.56 4.24 -14.81
N LYS A 272 54.22 4.35 -13.54
CA LYS A 272 55.15 4.72 -12.46
C LYS A 272 56.29 3.72 -12.34
N ARG A 273 56.04 2.41 -12.50
CA ARG A 273 57.09 1.37 -12.52
C ARG A 273 57.99 1.48 -13.76
N GLY A 274 57.43 1.82 -14.93
CA GLY A 274 58.17 2.03 -16.17
C GLY A 274 59.13 3.22 -16.06
N VAL A 275 58.65 4.37 -15.61
CA VAL A 275 59.44 5.58 -15.38
C VAL A 275 60.56 5.33 -14.36
N LYS A 276 60.29 4.63 -13.27
CA LYS A 276 61.29 4.29 -12.26
C LYS A 276 62.42 3.36 -12.80
N LYS A 277 62.11 2.50 -13.78
CA LYS A 277 63.13 1.68 -14.48
C LYS A 277 64.01 2.50 -15.43
N ILE A 278 63.45 3.52 -16.09
CA ILE A 278 64.18 4.39 -17.02
C ILE A 278 65.15 5.29 -16.24
N VAL A 279 64.67 5.87 -15.12
CA VAL A 279 65.48 6.80 -14.28
C VAL A 279 66.63 6.07 -13.53
N LYS A 280 66.59 4.74 -13.39
CA LYS A 280 67.63 3.93 -12.76
C LYS A 280 68.69 3.41 -13.74
N ARG A 281 68.54 3.67 -15.04
CA ARG A 281 69.56 3.42 -16.06
C ARG A 281 70.27 4.72 -16.39
#